data_202abe4bc54e6377156e6b57a0cfc9d9
#
_entry.id   202abe4bc54e6377156e6b57a0cfc9d9
#
_cell.length_a   1.000
_cell.length_b   1.000
_cell.length_c   1.000
_cell.angle_alpha   90.00
_cell.angle_beta   90.00
_cell.angle_gamma   90.00
#
_symmetry.space_group_name_H-M   'P 1'
#
loop_
_entity.id
_entity.type
_entity.pdbx_description
1 polymer ?
#
loop_
_entity_poly.entity_id
_entity_poly.type
_entity_poly.pdbx_seq_one_letter_code
_entity_poly.pdbx_strand_id
1 'polypeptide(L)'
;MITPEKLLEAAKQLEPQLQEWRRTLHRHPEVGFDLPQTKALVKKALTEMGYAPQDCGKCGVLALAGGKKPGKVILLRGDMDALPLQEESGEAFASELPGKMHGCGHDMHTAMVLGAAKLLKEHEDEIKGTVKLEFQPAEEIFQGSLDMLKNGLLENPKVDAAVMFHVLAGMPLPAGMVLVPGGGITMASCEQYHITVHGKGGHGSMPNACIDPITAAAHIHIALQEINSRELDPAGFGVFTTGRFEAGKASNVIPDSADMWGTIRTIDPEQKVSAQIHQRMTEIAQGVATAYRCTAEVTFSDYCPCMVVDKPLAQNALTYMTELLGKGAMDMTSLTGGKPGGGSEDFAFVSHEVPTVSMFLSAGNAKEGYLYGQHHPKVRFDDSVLYEGSAAYTYMALRWLADHNA
;
A
#
# COMPACT_ATOMS: atom_id res chain seq x y z
N MET A 1 20.97 -25.36 2.69
CA MET A 1 19.94 -24.34 3.09
C MET A 1 19.63 -24.51 4.57
N ILE A 2 19.51 -23.42 5.32
CA ILE A 2 19.10 -23.42 6.73
C ILE A 2 17.72 -24.06 6.90
N THR A 3 17.50 -24.83 8.00
CA THR A 3 16.18 -25.41 8.29
C THR A 3 15.21 -24.34 8.84
N PRO A 4 13.88 -24.53 8.68
CA PRO A 4 12.87 -23.61 9.23
C PRO A 4 13.07 -23.27 10.71
N GLU A 5 13.29 -24.29 11.54
CA GLU A 5 13.45 -24.14 12.99
C GLU A 5 14.68 -23.29 13.34
N LYS A 6 15.82 -23.54 12.68
CA LYS A 6 17.05 -22.78 12.89
C LYS A 6 16.92 -21.34 12.43
N LEU A 7 16.20 -21.11 11.32
CA LEU A 7 15.94 -19.78 10.82
C LEU A 7 15.06 -18.98 11.77
N LEU A 8 13.97 -19.58 12.29
CA LEU A 8 13.11 -18.95 13.28
C LEU A 8 13.87 -18.64 14.58
N GLU A 9 14.75 -19.55 15.02
CA GLU A 9 15.60 -19.32 16.21
C GLU A 9 16.55 -18.16 15.97
N ALA A 10 17.24 -18.11 14.83
CA ALA A 10 18.13 -17.01 14.47
C ALA A 10 17.37 -15.67 14.37
N ALA A 11 16.21 -15.67 13.74
CA ALA A 11 15.35 -14.50 13.65
C ALA A 11 14.88 -14.02 15.04
N LYS A 12 14.52 -14.95 15.94
CA LYS A 12 14.10 -14.63 17.31
C LYS A 12 15.22 -13.97 18.12
N GLN A 13 16.49 -14.34 17.86
CA GLN A 13 17.63 -13.68 18.49
C GLN A 13 17.81 -12.23 18.05
N LEU A 14 17.28 -11.86 16.88
CA LEU A 14 17.29 -10.49 16.36
C LEU A 14 16.17 -9.61 16.92
N GLU A 15 15.18 -10.17 17.64
CA GLU A 15 13.99 -9.43 18.11
C GLU A 15 14.32 -8.09 18.79
N PRO A 16 15.29 -7.99 19.72
CA PRO A 16 15.62 -6.71 20.34
C PRO A 16 16.11 -5.65 19.33
N GLN A 17 16.84 -6.07 18.31
CA GLN A 17 17.34 -5.18 17.25
C GLN A 17 16.22 -4.77 16.29
N LEU A 18 15.30 -5.70 15.95
CA LEU A 18 14.15 -5.41 15.13
C LEU A 18 13.22 -4.40 15.80
N GLN A 19 12.95 -4.58 17.09
CA GLN A 19 12.17 -3.63 17.89
C GLN A 19 12.84 -2.26 17.98
N GLU A 20 14.16 -2.20 18.13
CA GLU A 20 14.90 -0.93 18.17
C GLU A 20 14.79 -0.17 16.83
N TRP A 21 14.99 -0.83 15.69
CA TRP A 21 14.80 -0.22 14.39
C TRP A 21 13.36 0.27 14.20
N ARG A 22 12.37 -0.58 14.46
CA ARG A 22 10.95 -0.25 14.36
C ARG A 22 10.58 0.94 15.22
N ARG A 23 10.96 0.93 16.51
CA ARG A 23 10.61 1.97 17.48
C ARG A 23 11.33 3.29 17.20
N THR A 24 12.54 3.24 16.63
CA THR A 24 13.25 4.45 16.18
C THR A 24 12.53 5.11 15.01
N LEU A 25 12.10 4.33 14.02
CA LEU A 25 11.29 4.81 12.90
C LEU A 25 9.95 5.38 13.39
N HIS A 26 9.29 4.68 14.32
CA HIS A 26 8.00 5.08 14.86
C HIS A 26 8.03 6.42 15.60
N ARG A 27 9.10 6.70 16.35
CA ARG A 27 9.27 8.01 17.01
C ARG A 27 9.50 9.17 16.04
N HIS A 28 10.06 8.90 14.86
CA HIS A 28 10.45 9.91 13.88
C HIS A 28 9.79 9.66 12.52
N PRO A 29 8.45 9.63 12.45
CA PRO A 29 7.74 9.31 11.21
C PRO A 29 7.91 10.43 10.19
N GLU A 30 8.25 10.07 8.96
CA GLU A 30 8.43 10.95 7.83
C GLU A 30 7.44 10.59 6.71
N VAL A 31 6.98 11.56 5.91
CA VAL A 31 5.82 11.39 5.03
C VAL A 31 6.21 11.51 3.56
N GLY A 32 5.67 10.64 2.72
CA GLY A 32 5.82 10.67 1.28
C GLY A 32 7.27 10.53 0.83
N PHE A 33 7.81 11.53 0.13
CA PHE A 33 9.21 11.54 -0.33
C PHE A 33 10.18 12.27 0.60
N ASP A 34 9.72 12.90 1.65
CA ASP A 34 10.59 13.62 2.59
C ASP A 34 10.99 12.71 3.76
N LEU A 35 11.95 11.80 3.50
CA LEU A 35 12.37 10.72 4.40
C LEU A 35 13.88 10.75 4.74
N PRO A 36 14.50 11.90 5.06
CA PRO A 36 15.96 11.97 5.24
C PRO A 36 16.48 11.11 6.40
N GLN A 37 15.78 11.06 7.54
CA GLN A 37 16.21 10.30 8.71
C GLN A 37 15.96 8.79 8.52
N THR A 38 14.78 8.42 8.01
CA THR A 38 14.41 7.04 7.68
C THR A 38 15.40 6.44 6.68
N LYS A 39 15.66 7.14 5.57
CA LYS A 39 16.64 6.73 4.56
C LYS A 39 18.05 6.58 5.15
N ALA A 40 18.46 7.51 6.00
CA ALA A 40 19.78 7.46 6.66
C ALA A 40 19.89 6.25 7.59
N LEU A 41 18.86 5.94 8.39
CA LEU A 41 18.79 4.76 9.26
C LEU A 41 18.93 3.48 8.44
N VAL A 42 18.14 3.32 7.38
CA VAL A 42 18.15 2.15 6.51
C VAL A 42 19.54 1.96 5.87
N LYS A 43 20.11 3.02 5.27
CA LYS A 43 21.45 2.95 4.65
C LYS A 43 22.53 2.62 5.66
N LYS A 44 22.47 3.21 6.87
CA LYS A 44 23.41 2.91 7.95
C LYS A 44 23.33 1.43 8.36
N ALA A 45 22.13 0.93 8.66
CA ALA A 45 21.91 -0.45 9.06
C ALA A 45 22.43 -1.44 7.99
N LEU A 46 22.11 -1.21 6.73
CA LEU A 46 22.61 -2.03 5.62
C LEU A 46 24.14 -1.99 5.50
N THR A 47 24.74 -0.81 5.64
CA THR A 47 26.20 -0.65 5.57
C THR A 47 26.90 -1.39 6.71
N GLU A 48 26.36 -1.29 7.94
CA GLU A 48 26.88 -2.01 9.12
C GLU A 48 26.79 -3.53 8.97
N MET A 49 25.80 -4.04 8.21
CA MET A 49 25.68 -5.45 7.82
C MET A 49 26.62 -5.84 6.67
N GLY A 50 27.38 -4.90 6.08
CA GLY A 50 28.30 -5.15 4.97
C GLY A 50 27.64 -5.14 3.58
N TYR A 51 26.48 -4.52 3.43
CA TYR A 51 25.89 -4.22 2.14
C TYR A 51 26.44 -2.90 1.55
N ALA A 52 26.26 -2.74 0.22
CA ALA A 52 26.50 -1.48 -0.50
C ALA A 52 25.16 -0.88 -0.94
N PRO A 53 24.42 -0.17 -0.07
CA PRO A 53 23.10 0.35 -0.40
C PRO A 53 23.19 1.45 -1.46
N GLN A 54 22.30 1.36 -2.46
CA GLN A 54 22.20 2.29 -3.57
C GLN A 54 20.89 3.07 -3.48
N ASP A 55 20.91 4.30 -3.99
CA ASP A 55 19.69 5.09 -4.16
C ASP A 55 18.92 4.65 -5.40
N CYS A 56 17.58 4.65 -5.30
CA CYS A 56 16.68 4.39 -6.41
C CYS A 56 15.56 5.42 -6.39
N GLY A 57 15.44 6.20 -7.45
CA GLY A 57 14.48 7.31 -7.50
C GLY A 57 14.80 8.42 -6.50
N LYS A 58 13.77 9.14 -6.05
CA LYS A 58 13.91 10.33 -5.19
C LYS A 58 14.51 9.99 -3.82
N CYS A 59 14.02 8.95 -3.15
CA CYS A 59 14.53 8.57 -1.83
C CYS A 59 14.45 7.08 -1.50
N GLY A 60 14.13 6.21 -2.47
CA GLY A 60 14.19 4.77 -2.30
C GLY A 60 15.63 4.25 -2.10
N VAL A 61 15.76 3.09 -1.45
CA VAL A 61 17.05 2.44 -1.20
C VAL A 61 16.98 0.98 -1.66
N LEU A 62 18.04 0.54 -2.35
CA LEU A 62 18.22 -0.85 -2.79
C LEU A 62 19.49 -1.44 -2.19
N ALA A 63 19.47 -2.74 -1.91
CA ALA A 63 20.65 -3.52 -1.59
C ALA A 63 20.55 -4.93 -2.19
N LEU A 64 21.68 -5.59 -2.42
CA LEU A 64 21.74 -6.91 -3.03
C LEU A 64 22.40 -7.91 -2.09
N ALA A 65 21.73 -9.03 -1.82
CA ALA A 65 22.29 -10.20 -1.14
C ALA A 65 22.54 -11.31 -2.16
N GLY A 66 23.63 -12.03 -2.05
CA GLY A 66 24.03 -13.06 -3.01
C GLY A 66 24.69 -12.48 -4.26
N GLY A 67 24.31 -12.96 -5.44
CA GLY A 67 24.86 -12.52 -6.72
C GLY A 67 26.26 -13.10 -7.06
N LYS A 68 26.88 -13.84 -6.15
CA LYS A 68 28.17 -14.52 -6.40
C LYS A 68 28.02 -15.75 -7.30
N LYS A 69 26.84 -16.35 -7.31
CA LYS A 69 26.47 -17.50 -8.14
C LYS A 69 25.35 -17.06 -9.09
N PRO A 70 25.41 -17.42 -10.40
CA PRO A 70 24.35 -17.04 -11.34
C PRO A 70 23.02 -17.70 -10.92
N GLY A 71 21.92 -17.04 -11.27
CA GLY A 71 20.58 -17.54 -11.00
C GLY A 71 19.53 -16.44 -11.10
N LYS A 72 18.32 -16.77 -10.67
CA LYS A 72 17.16 -15.89 -10.63
C LYS A 72 17.30 -14.78 -9.61
N VAL A 73 16.48 -13.75 -9.75
CA VAL A 73 16.45 -12.58 -8.87
C VAL A 73 15.07 -12.44 -8.26
N ILE A 74 15.01 -12.42 -6.92
CA ILE A 74 13.78 -12.15 -6.19
C ILE A 74 13.88 -10.81 -5.45
N LEU A 75 12.84 -9.99 -5.55
CA LEU A 75 12.70 -8.70 -4.88
C LEU A 75 11.92 -8.88 -3.57
N LEU A 76 12.42 -8.30 -2.48
CA LEU A 76 11.73 -8.19 -1.19
C LEU A 76 11.52 -6.71 -0.88
N ARG A 77 10.28 -6.31 -0.68
CA ARG A 77 9.89 -4.91 -0.48
C ARG A 77 9.44 -4.62 0.95
N GLY A 78 9.93 -3.51 1.51
CA GLY A 78 9.37 -2.85 2.68
C GLY A 78 9.24 -1.35 2.41
N ASP A 79 8.06 -0.82 2.62
CA ASP A 79 7.82 0.62 2.54
C ASP A 79 8.29 1.34 3.81
N MET A 80 8.47 2.67 3.69
CA MET A 80 9.16 3.45 4.72
C MET A 80 8.39 4.69 5.20
N ASP A 81 7.42 5.16 4.43
CA ASP A 81 6.72 6.42 4.73
C ASP A 81 5.62 6.25 5.78
N ALA A 82 5.26 7.37 6.39
CA ALA A 82 4.23 7.49 7.41
C ALA A 82 3.06 8.35 6.92
N LEU A 83 2.01 8.41 7.73
CA LEU A 83 0.82 9.20 7.47
C LEU A 83 0.88 10.59 8.13
N PRO A 84 0.26 11.63 7.52
CA PRO A 84 0.00 12.92 8.15
C PRO A 84 -1.18 12.79 9.13
N LEU A 85 -0.98 12.05 10.22
CA LEU A 85 -1.98 11.66 11.20
C LEU A 85 -1.47 11.93 12.61
N GLN A 86 -2.29 12.59 13.47
CA GLN A 86 -1.92 12.77 14.87
C GLN A 86 -2.06 11.45 15.63
N GLU A 87 -0.97 11.00 16.23
CA GLU A 87 -0.98 9.77 17.01
C GLU A 87 -1.66 9.95 18.37
N GLU A 88 -2.48 8.96 18.73
CA GLU A 88 -3.17 8.83 20.01
C GLU A 88 -3.05 7.38 20.57
N SER A 89 -2.04 6.62 20.16
CA SER A 89 -1.87 5.20 20.51
C SER A 89 -1.60 4.97 21.99
N GLY A 90 -0.92 5.93 22.65
CA GLY A 90 -0.46 5.79 24.03
C GLY A 90 0.77 4.88 24.19
N GLU A 91 1.45 4.50 23.09
CA GLU A 91 2.67 3.71 23.12
C GLU A 91 3.84 4.49 23.78
N ALA A 92 4.71 3.79 24.48
CA ALA A 92 5.90 4.38 25.11
C ALA A 92 6.91 4.95 24.09
N PHE A 93 6.81 4.54 22.84
CA PHE A 93 7.60 4.99 21.71
C PHE A 93 6.74 5.70 20.66
N ALA A 94 5.64 6.31 21.06
CA ALA A 94 4.79 7.11 20.19
C ALA A 94 5.58 8.19 19.45
N SER A 95 5.03 8.66 18.33
CA SER A 95 5.62 9.71 17.50
C SER A 95 6.03 10.95 18.30
N GLU A 96 7.25 11.41 18.14
CA GLU A 96 7.76 12.68 18.68
C GLU A 96 7.48 13.86 17.75
N LEU A 97 6.89 13.60 16.56
CA LEU A 97 6.57 14.60 15.54
C LEU A 97 5.07 14.82 15.45
N PRO A 98 4.54 15.96 15.97
CA PRO A 98 3.10 16.25 15.93
C PRO A 98 2.53 16.16 14.53
N GLY A 99 1.34 15.51 14.41
CA GLY A 99 0.64 15.38 13.15
C GLY A 99 1.22 14.34 12.18
N LYS A 100 2.15 13.48 12.63
CA LYS A 100 2.70 12.39 11.84
C LYS A 100 2.69 11.09 12.64
N MET A 101 2.39 9.96 12.00
CA MET A 101 2.31 8.65 12.64
C MET A 101 2.55 7.52 11.64
N HIS A 102 3.27 6.47 12.03
CA HIS A 102 3.26 5.18 11.32
C HIS A 102 1.95 4.41 11.59
N GLY A 103 0.84 4.94 11.08
CA GLY A 103 -0.50 4.39 11.27
C GLY A 103 -0.86 3.23 10.36
N CYS A 104 -0.01 2.91 9.37
CA CYS A 104 -0.16 1.76 8.47
C CYS A 104 0.80 0.60 8.81
N GLY A 105 1.85 0.85 9.62
CA GLY A 105 2.81 -0.16 10.04
C GLY A 105 4.05 -0.28 9.16
N HIS A 106 4.36 0.73 8.33
CA HIS A 106 5.54 0.72 7.45
C HIS A 106 6.87 0.72 8.22
N ASP A 107 6.88 1.21 9.45
CA ASP A 107 7.99 1.04 10.40
C ASP A 107 8.29 -0.45 10.68
N MET A 108 7.25 -1.29 10.77
CA MET A 108 7.41 -2.75 10.89
C MET A 108 7.88 -3.38 9.58
N HIS A 109 7.35 -2.97 8.43
CA HIS A 109 7.75 -3.49 7.12
C HIS A 109 9.23 -3.21 6.87
N THR A 110 9.69 -1.98 7.11
CA THR A 110 11.10 -1.60 7.03
C THR A 110 11.96 -2.45 7.97
N ALA A 111 11.55 -2.61 9.25
CA ALA A 111 12.29 -3.41 10.23
C ALA A 111 12.36 -4.90 9.83
N MET A 112 11.28 -5.48 9.29
CA MET A 112 11.25 -6.87 8.81
C MET A 112 12.20 -7.09 7.64
N VAL A 113 12.29 -6.17 6.67
CA VAL A 113 13.23 -6.29 5.54
C VAL A 113 14.67 -6.07 6.00
N LEU A 114 14.95 -5.19 6.98
CA LEU A 114 16.27 -5.08 7.61
C LEU A 114 16.66 -6.37 8.33
N GLY A 115 15.72 -7.02 9.03
CA GLY A 115 15.93 -8.31 9.64
C GLY A 115 16.22 -9.41 8.62
N ALA A 116 15.46 -9.45 7.54
CA ALA A 116 15.72 -10.36 6.42
C ALA A 116 17.10 -10.10 5.80
N ALA A 117 17.49 -8.83 5.64
CA ALA A 117 18.83 -8.47 5.18
C ALA A 117 19.91 -9.08 6.08
N LYS A 118 19.76 -8.98 7.40
CA LYS A 118 20.70 -9.54 8.37
C LYS A 118 20.82 -11.06 8.23
N LEU A 119 19.70 -11.77 8.21
CA LEU A 119 19.66 -13.23 8.06
C LEU A 119 20.21 -13.69 6.70
N LEU A 120 19.86 -13.00 5.62
CA LEU A 120 20.41 -13.30 4.28
C LEU A 120 21.91 -13.10 4.19
N LYS A 121 22.44 -12.09 4.89
CA LYS A 121 23.89 -11.83 4.90
C LYS A 121 24.68 -12.94 5.58
N GLU A 122 24.13 -13.52 6.65
CA GLU A 122 24.72 -14.66 7.35
C GLU A 122 24.76 -15.94 6.49
N HIS A 123 23.87 -16.03 5.49
CA HIS A 123 23.76 -17.17 4.56
C HIS A 123 24.14 -16.81 3.11
N GLU A 124 24.80 -15.65 2.90
CA GLU A 124 25.06 -15.11 1.55
C GLU A 124 25.78 -16.10 0.63
N ASP A 125 26.73 -16.88 1.15
CA ASP A 125 27.48 -17.86 0.36
C ASP A 125 26.65 -19.08 -0.10
N GLU A 126 25.50 -19.32 0.53
CA GLU A 126 24.55 -20.39 0.12
C GLU A 126 23.64 -19.93 -1.01
N ILE A 127 23.46 -18.63 -1.22
CA ILE A 127 22.52 -18.05 -2.19
C ILE A 127 22.99 -18.34 -3.62
N LYS A 128 22.15 -19.03 -4.42
CA LYS A 128 22.26 -19.11 -5.87
C LYS A 128 21.30 -18.08 -6.46
N GLY A 129 21.81 -17.14 -7.25
CA GLY A 129 21.05 -15.99 -7.71
C GLY A 129 21.18 -14.79 -6.79
N THR A 130 20.18 -13.92 -6.77
CA THR A 130 20.24 -12.65 -6.03
C THR A 130 18.93 -12.37 -5.32
N VAL A 131 19.00 -11.88 -4.09
CA VAL A 131 17.88 -11.23 -3.40
C VAL A 131 18.09 -9.72 -3.47
N LYS A 132 17.16 -9.01 -4.11
CA LYS A 132 17.14 -7.55 -4.14
C LYS A 132 16.25 -7.06 -3.01
N LEU A 133 16.81 -6.27 -2.12
CA LEU A 133 16.12 -5.67 -0.99
C LEU A 133 15.69 -4.26 -1.39
N GLU A 134 14.41 -3.98 -1.28
CA GLU A 134 13.79 -2.70 -1.60
C GLU A 134 13.25 -2.03 -0.34
N PHE A 135 13.60 -0.76 -0.17
CA PHE A 135 13.03 0.13 0.84
C PHE A 135 12.36 1.28 0.11
N GLN A 136 11.03 1.22 0.06
CA GLN A 136 10.22 2.07 -0.80
C GLN A 136 9.68 3.28 -0.03
N PRO A 137 9.78 4.52 -0.56
CA PRO A 137 9.09 5.70 -0.04
C PRO A 137 7.69 5.83 -0.60
N ALA A 138 6.89 6.75 -0.06
CA ALA A 138 5.71 7.36 -0.67
C ALA A 138 4.63 6.36 -1.14
N GLU A 139 4.42 5.26 -0.40
CA GLU A 139 3.34 4.32 -0.65
C GLU A 139 1.97 4.98 -0.46
N GLU A 140 1.80 5.73 0.63
CA GLU A 140 0.53 6.36 1.05
C GLU A 140 -0.02 7.42 0.07
N ILE A 141 0.81 7.83 -0.88
CA ILE A 141 0.41 8.73 -1.98
C ILE A 141 0.49 8.05 -3.35
N PHE A 142 0.68 6.73 -3.40
CA PHE A 142 0.76 5.90 -4.61
C PHE A 142 1.80 6.35 -5.64
N GLN A 143 2.95 6.86 -5.19
CA GLN A 143 3.99 7.43 -6.06
C GLN A 143 5.34 6.73 -5.92
N GLY A 144 5.58 6.02 -4.81
CA GLY A 144 6.89 5.48 -4.49
C GLY A 144 7.32 4.35 -5.41
N SER A 145 6.48 3.36 -5.57
CA SER A 145 6.72 2.24 -6.47
C SER A 145 6.91 2.70 -7.92
N LEU A 146 6.07 3.63 -8.38
CA LEU A 146 6.18 4.20 -9.73
C LEU A 146 7.47 4.99 -9.94
N ASP A 147 7.91 5.77 -8.94
CA ASP A 147 9.18 6.50 -8.98
C ASP A 147 10.37 5.52 -9.08
N MET A 148 10.38 4.47 -8.24
CA MET A 148 11.44 3.48 -8.23
C MET A 148 11.47 2.65 -9.52
N LEU A 149 10.31 2.27 -10.08
CA LEU A 149 10.22 1.58 -11.37
C LEU A 149 10.82 2.41 -12.51
N LYS A 150 10.49 3.70 -12.59
CA LYS A 150 11.07 4.63 -13.58
C LYS A 150 12.58 4.80 -13.42
N ASN A 151 13.12 4.49 -12.24
CA ASN A 151 14.55 4.59 -11.94
C ASN A 151 15.25 3.22 -11.86
N GLY A 152 14.68 2.19 -12.48
CA GLY A 152 15.33 0.89 -12.71
C GLY A 152 15.21 -0.11 -11.56
N LEU A 153 14.18 -0.03 -10.72
CA LEU A 153 13.90 -0.98 -9.65
C LEU A 153 14.02 -2.44 -10.11
N LEU A 154 13.45 -2.77 -11.26
CA LEU A 154 13.43 -4.14 -11.78
C LEU A 154 14.66 -4.51 -12.64
N GLU A 155 15.59 -3.59 -12.80
CA GLU A 155 16.79 -3.77 -13.62
C GLU A 155 18.06 -3.87 -12.76
N ASN A 156 19.14 -4.40 -13.33
CA ASN A 156 20.49 -4.45 -12.77
C ASN A 156 20.62 -4.96 -11.31
N PRO A 157 20.33 -6.24 -10.99
CA PRO A 157 19.93 -7.31 -11.92
C PRO A 157 18.43 -7.29 -12.20
N LYS A 158 18.04 -7.86 -13.37
CA LYS A 158 16.63 -7.98 -13.75
C LYS A 158 15.88 -8.88 -12.75
N VAL A 159 14.77 -8.39 -12.22
CA VAL A 159 13.92 -9.10 -11.25
C VAL A 159 13.05 -10.13 -11.96
N ASP A 160 12.98 -11.36 -11.41
CA ASP A 160 12.15 -12.46 -11.93
C ASP A 160 10.87 -12.68 -11.10
N ALA A 161 10.87 -12.27 -9.82
CA ALA A 161 9.70 -12.34 -8.93
C ALA A 161 9.80 -11.30 -7.82
N ALA A 162 8.66 -10.88 -7.27
CA ALA A 162 8.61 -9.87 -6.21
C ALA A 162 7.70 -10.29 -5.05
N VAL A 163 8.05 -9.88 -3.84
CA VAL A 163 7.39 -10.25 -2.59
C VAL A 163 7.26 -9.04 -1.69
N MET A 164 6.08 -8.86 -1.12
CA MET A 164 5.86 -7.92 -0.02
C MET A 164 5.06 -8.57 1.12
N PHE A 165 5.19 -8.03 2.31
CA PHE A 165 4.30 -8.26 3.43
C PHE A 165 3.66 -6.94 3.85
N HIS A 166 2.38 -7.01 4.24
CA HIS A 166 1.72 -5.94 4.96
C HIS A 166 1.28 -6.45 6.33
N VAL A 167 1.53 -5.68 7.40
CA VAL A 167 1.04 -6.02 8.73
C VAL A 167 -0.43 -5.67 8.87
N LEU A 168 -1.17 -6.47 9.65
CA LEU A 168 -2.58 -6.24 9.95
C LEU A 168 -2.78 -6.16 11.46
N ALA A 169 -3.48 -5.13 11.94
CA ALA A 169 -3.90 -4.99 13.32
C ALA A 169 -5.43 -5.00 13.44
N GLY A 170 -5.95 -5.32 14.64
CA GLY A 170 -7.40 -5.33 14.91
C GLY A 170 -8.17 -6.48 14.27
N MET A 171 -7.49 -7.41 13.60
CA MET A 171 -8.11 -8.60 12.99
C MET A 171 -8.39 -9.67 14.04
N PRO A 172 -9.40 -10.53 13.86
CA PRO A 172 -9.69 -11.62 14.82
C PRO A 172 -8.76 -12.83 14.60
N LEU A 173 -7.46 -12.58 14.44
CA LEU A 173 -6.43 -13.56 14.15
C LEU A 173 -5.32 -13.47 15.19
N PRO A 174 -4.73 -14.59 15.65
CA PRO A 174 -3.55 -14.57 16.50
C PRO A 174 -2.40 -13.76 15.88
N ALA A 175 -1.64 -13.06 16.72
CA ALA A 175 -0.39 -12.43 16.28
C ALA A 175 0.60 -13.45 15.74
N GLY A 176 1.42 -13.07 14.75
CA GLY A 176 2.39 -13.94 14.09
C GLY A 176 1.84 -14.84 12.98
N MET A 177 0.52 -14.82 12.71
CA MET A 177 -0.03 -15.56 11.57
C MET A 177 0.29 -14.87 10.25
N VAL A 178 0.76 -15.66 9.28
CA VAL A 178 0.96 -15.25 7.88
C VAL A 178 -0.22 -15.69 7.03
N LEU A 179 -0.83 -14.74 6.32
CA LEU A 179 -1.92 -14.97 5.38
C LEU A 179 -1.37 -14.85 3.96
N VAL A 180 -1.61 -15.88 3.15
CA VAL A 180 -1.18 -15.93 1.75
C VAL A 180 -2.42 -15.86 0.85
N PRO A 181 -2.56 -14.89 -0.06
CA PRO A 181 -3.67 -14.82 -0.98
C PRO A 181 -3.58 -15.92 -2.05
N GLY A 182 -4.72 -16.37 -2.56
CA GLY A 182 -4.81 -17.50 -3.50
C GLY A 182 -4.43 -17.20 -4.95
N GLY A 183 -3.99 -15.98 -5.25
CA GLY A 183 -3.69 -15.53 -6.62
C GLY A 183 -4.87 -14.86 -7.32
N GLY A 184 -4.57 -14.09 -8.36
CA GLY A 184 -5.50 -13.21 -9.05
C GLY A 184 -5.55 -11.81 -8.43
N ILE A 185 -6.61 -11.05 -8.67
CA ILE A 185 -6.75 -9.69 -8.11
C ILE A 185 -7.04 -9.79 -6.62
N THR A 186 -6.24 -9.12 -5.80
CA THR A 186 -6.34 -9.19 -4.33
C THR A 186 -6.71 -7.87 -3.68
N MET A 187 -6.42 -6.74 -4.33
CA MET A 187 -6.75 -5.38 -3.86
C MET A 187 -7.27 -4.54 -5.02
N ALA A 188 -8.17 -3.61 -4.73
CA ALA A 188 -8.75 -2.72 -5.72
C ALA A 188 -7.74 -1.67 -6.22
N SER A 189 -7.98 -1.13 -7.41
CA SER A 189 -7.36 0.11 -7.87
C SER A 189 -7.78 1.31 -7.02
N CYS A 190 -7.04 2.40 -7.11
CA CYS A 190 -7.44 3.67 -6.50
C CYS A 190 -7.05 4.85 -7.39
N GLU A 191 -7.98 5.76 -7.52
CA GLU A 191 -7.75 7.11 -8.03
C GLU A 191 -8.70 8.08 -7.36
N GLN A 192 -8.39 9.37 -7.44
CA GLN A 192 -9.25 10.43 -6.92
C GLN A 192 -9.85 11.19 -8.09
N TYR A 193 -11.04 11.73 -7.89
CA TYR A 193 -11.64 12.68 -8.81
C TYR A 193 -11.94 14.02 -8.12
N HIS A 194 -11.95 15.08 -8.91
CA HIS A 194 -12.38 16.41 -8.49
C HIS A 194 -13.30 16.98 -9.57
N ILE A 195 -14.47 17.45 -9.15
CA ILE A 195 -15.44 18.13 -10.01
C ILE A 195 -15.63 19.54 -9.48
N THR A 196 -15.34 20.53 -10.32
CA THR A 196 -15.61 21.94 -10.04
C THR A 196 -16.76 22.41 -10.92
N VAL A 197 -17.82 22.89 -10.30
CA VAL A 197 -18.98 23.47 -10.99
C VAL A 197 -18.90 24.99 -10.91
N HIS A 198 -18.86 25.65 -12.05
CA HIS A 198 -18.78 27.10 -12.16
C HIS A 198 -20.15 27.69 -12.49
N GLY A 199 -20.56 28.67 -11.69
CA GLY A 199 -21.76 29.47 -11.86
C GLY A 199 -21.45 30.95 -11.94
N LYS A 200 -22.36 31.75 -11.39
CA LYS A 200 -22.21 33.22 -11.24
C LYS A 200 -22.81 33.62 -9.90
N GLY A 201 -21.95 34.00 -8.96
CA GLY A 201 -22.31 34.38 -7.63
C GLY A 201 -23.05 35.72 -7.56
N GLY A 202 -23.64 35.97 -6.40
CA GLY A 202 -24.32 37.25 -6.12
C GLY A 202 -25.18 37.21 -4.86
N HIS A 203 -26.05 38.23 -4.75
CA HIS A 203 -26.90 38.39 -3.57
C HIS A 203 -28.01 37.35 -3.51
N GLY A 204 -28.13 36.62 -2.42
CA GLY A 204 -29.08 35.51 -2.27
C GLY A 204 -30.56 35.89 -2.45
N SER A 205 -30.92 37.19 -2.29
CA SER A 205 -32.29 37.70 -2.57
C SER A 205 -32.53 38.04 -4.05
N MET A 206 -31.50 37.94 -4.90
CA MET A 206 -31.58 38.24 -6.35
C MET A 206 -31.10 37.05 -7.19
N PRO A 207 -31.65 35.83 -7.00
CA PRO A 207 -31.16 34.63 -7.66
C PRO A 207 -31.33 34.67 -9.20
N ASN A 208 -32.29 35.44 -9.70
CA ASN A 208 -32.50 35.69 -11.12
C ASN A 208 -31.34 36.40 -11.83
N ALA A 209 -30.49 37.10 -11.09
CA ALA A 209 -29.26 37.75 -11.59
C ALA A 209 -28.01 36.89 -11.48
N CYS A 210 -28.15 35.71 -10.87
CA CYS A 210 -27.09 34.73 -10.60
C CYS A 210 -27.25 33.48 -11.45
N ILE A 211 -26.23 32.58 -11.36
CA ILE A 211 -26.26 31.21 -11.80
C ILE A 211 -25.76 30.37 -10.64
N ASP A 212 -26.64 29.62 -9.99
CA ASP A 212 -26.35 28.92 -8.74
C ASP A 212 -25.60 27.62 -8.98
N PRO A 213 -24.29 27.51 -8.62
CA PRO A 213 -23.54 26.28 -8.78
C PRO A 213 -23.87 25.24 -7.70
N ILE A 214 -24.44 25.63 -6.54
CA ILE A 214 -24.80 24.70 -5.47
C ILE A 214 -25.93 23.77 -5.96
N THR A 215 -26.96 24.34 -6.55
CA THR A 215 -28.06 23.57 -7.10
C THR A 215 -27.59 22.63 -8.21
N ALA A 216 -26.76 23.13 -9.14
CA ALA A 216 -26.19 22.30 -10.20
C ALA A 216 -25.33 21.15 -9.65
N ALA A 217 -24.43 21.42 -8.70
CA ALA A 217 -23.56 20.42 -8.08
C ALA A 217 -24.35 19.35 -7.32
N ALA A 218 -25.40 19.73 -6.59
CA ALA A 218 -26.29 18.77 -5.91
C ALA A 218 -26.96 17.81 -6.90
N HIS A 219 -27.44 18.30 -8.03
CA HIS A 219 -28.03 17.46 -9.09
C HIS A 219 -26.98 16.61 -9.81
N ILE A 220 -25.75 17.12 -10.03
CA ILE A 220 -24.63 16.32 -10.55
C ILE A 220 -24.36 15.16 -9.61
N HIS A 221 -24.20 15.40 -8.30
CA HIS A 221 -23.96 14.34 -7.32
C HIS A 221 -25.01 13.23 -7.35
N ILE A 222 -26.29 13.60 -7.45
CA ILE A 222 -27.40 12.62 -7.57
C ILE A 222 -27.33 11.89 -8.91
N ALA A 223 -27.12 12.60 -10.01
CA ALA A 223 -27.08 11.99 -11.35
C ALA A 223 -25.90 11.03 -11.54
N LEU A 224 -24.76 11.29 -10.91
CA LEU A 224 -23.60 10.38 -10.94
C LEU A 224 -23.94 8.99 -10.41
N GLN A 225 -24.93 8.83 -9.51
CA GLN A 225 -25.31 7.53 -8.99
C GLN A 225 -25.88 6.59 -10.07
N GLU A 226 -26.30 7.14 -11.22
CA GLU A 226 -26.74 6.37 -12.39
C GLU A 226 -25.65 5.42 -12.90
N ILE A 227 -24.39 5.85 -12.86
CA ILE A 227 -23.24 5.04 -13.30
C ILE A 227 -23.21 3.72 -12.53
N ASN A 228 -23.18 3.76 -11.20
CA ASN A 228 -23.12 2.54 -10.37
C ASN A 228 -24.43 1.70 -10.47
N SER A 229 -25.56 2.36 -10.61
CA SER A 229 -26.85 1.67 -10.50
C SER A 229 -27.40 1.14 -11.81
N ARG A 230 -26.94 1.63 -12.97
CA ARG A 230 -27.54 1.33 -14.28
C ARG A 230 -26.53 1.08 -15.41
N GLU A 231 -25.30 1.54 -15.29
CA GLU A 231 -24.35 1.53 -16.41
C GLU A 231 -23.20 0.53 -16.24
N LEU A 232 -22.73 0.31 -15.01
CA LEU A 232 -21.71 -0.72 -14.75
C LEU A 232 -22.31 -2.12 -14.80
N ASP A 233 -21.49 -3.08 -15.27
CA ASP A 233 -21.86 -4.50 -15.24
C ASP A 233 -22.12 -4.93 -13.78
N PRO A 234 -23.30 -5.47 -13.44
CA PRO A 234 -23.61 -5.92 -12.09
C PRO A 234 -22.73 -7.08 -11.61
N ALA A 235 -22.05 -7.80 -12.50
CA ALA A 235 -21.04 -8.81 -12.17
C ALA A 235 -19.63 -8.23 -12.01
N GLY A 236 -19.42 -6.98 -12.44
CA GLY A 236 -18.16 -6.23 -12.27
C GLY A 236 -18.08 -5.53 -10.91
N PHE A 237 -16.89 -5.06 -10.59
CA PHE A 237 -16.68 -4.21 -9.43
C PHE A 237 -16.18 -2.84 -9.86
N GLY A 238 -16.96 -1.84 -9.59
CA GLY A 238 -16.58 -0.43 -9.69
C GLY A 238 -17.39 0.37 -8.68
N VAL A 239 -16.73 1.20 -7.92
CA VAL A 239 -17.39 2.09 -6.96
C VAL A 239 -16.70 3.44 -6.98
N PHE A 240 -17.50 4.51 -6.90
CA PHE A 240 -16.98 5.82 -6.58
C PHE A 240 -17.75 6.42 -5.40
N THR A 241 -17.06 7.24 -4.63
CA THR A 241 -17.60 7.87 -3.43
C THR A 241 -17.20 9.34 -3.41
N THR A 242 -18.17 10.25 -3.25
CA THR A 242 -17.90 11.64 -2.95
C THR A 242 -17.64 11.77 -1.45
N GLY A 243 -16.41 12.04 -1.06
CA GLY A 243 -16.00 12.17 0.34
C GLY A 243 -16.03 13.61 0.85
N ARG A 244 -15.98 14.59 -0.05
CA ARG A 244 -15.98 16.03 0.27
C ARG A 244 -16.81 16.78 -0.74
N PHE A 245 -17.69 17.69 -0.23
CA PHE A 245 -18.52 18.56 -1.03
C PHE A 245 -18.53 19.95 -0.37
N GLU A 246 -18.05 20.96 -1.07
CA GLU A 246 -17.90 22.31 -0.53
C GLU A 246 -18.50 23.35 -1.47
N ALA A 247 -19.23 24.32 -0.91
CA ALA A 247 -19.76 25.45 -1.65
C ALA A 247 -20.16 26.58 -0.70
N GLY A 248 -19.87 27.82 -1.10
CA GLY A 248 -20.30 29.04 -0.40
C GLY A 248 -19.64 29.21 0.97
N LYS A 249 -19.68 30.44 1.50
CA LYS A 249 -19.15 30.82 2.84
C LYS A 249 -20.15 31.55 3.70
N ALA A 250 -21.21 32.07 3.10
CA ALA A 250 -22.22 32.87 3.79
C ALA A 250 -23.61 32.54 3.29
N SER A 251 -24.60 32.44 4.20
CA SER A 251 -25.96 32.00 3.91
C SER A 251 -26.76 32.94 2.98
N ASN A 252 -26.36 34.19 2.82
CA ASN A 252 -27.02 35.20 1.99
C ASN A 252 -26.26 35.51 0.69
N VAL A 253 -25.27 34.68 0.31
CA VAL A 253 -24.44 34.84 -0.89
C VAL A 253 -24.46 33.57 -1.70
N ILE A 254 -24.85 33.65 -2.97
CA ILE A 254 -24.64 32.58 -3.95
C ILE A 254 -23.18 32.61 -4.37
N PRO A 255 -22.43 31.52 -4.27
CA PRO A 255 -21.00 31.45 -4.63
C PRO A 255 -20.79 31.42 -6.15
N ASP A 256 -19.55 31.62 -6.59
CA ASP A 256 -19.15 31.46 -7.99
C ASP A 256 -18.88 29.98 -8.38
N SER A 257 -18.56 29.13 -7.40
CA SER A 257 -18.30 27.72 -7.65
C SER A 257 -18.78 26.81 -6.52
N ALA A 258 -18.91 25.53 -6.85
CA ALA A 258 -19.08 24.42 -5.93
C ALA A 258 -18.18 23.25 -6.34
N ASP A 259 -17.59 22.58 -5.35
CA ASP A 259 -16.54 21.60 -5.55
C ASP A 259 -16.88 20.26 -4.88
N MET A 260 -16.56 19.15 -5.56
CA MET A 260 -16.72 17.79 -5.06
C MET A 260 -15.44 16.99 -5.28
N TRP A 261 -14.97 16.30 -4.24
CA TRP A 261 -13.83 15.37 -4.31
C TRP A 261 -14.27 13.98 -3.88
N GLY A 262 -13.70 12.98 -4.53
CA GLY A 262 -13.99 11.61 -4.19
C GLY A 262 -12.94 10.64 -4.67
N THR A 263 -13.20 9.35 -4.46
CA THR A 263 -12.34 8.26 -4.90
C THR A 263 -13.11 7.32 -5.84
N ILE A 264 -12.37 6.71 -6.77
CA ILE A 264 -12.83 5.63 -7.63
C ILE A 264 -12.01 4.39 -7.30
N ARG A 265 -12.67 3.23 -7.17
CA ARG A 265 -12.02 1.94 -6.99
C ARG A 265 -12.62 0.93 -7.94
N THR A 266 -11.75 0.16 -8.62
CA THR A 266 -12.17 -0.88 -9.54
C THR A 266 -11.37 -2.16 -9.31
N ILE A 267 -11.92 -3.29 -9.75
CA ILE A 267 -11.22 -4.58 -9.80
C ILE A 267 -11.13 -4.97 -11.27
N ASP A 268 -10.30 -4.23 -11.99
CA ASP A 268 -10.15 -4.36 -13.44
C ASP A 268 -8.70 -4.04 -13.86
N PRO A 269 -7.87 -5.07 -14.12
CA PRO A 269 -6.48 -4.88 -14.53
C PRO A 269 -6.34 -4.19 -15.89
N GLU A 270 -7.38 -4.24 -16.74
CA GLU A 270 -7.40 -3.63 -18.07
C GLU A 270 -7.91 -2.17 -18.06
N GLN A 271 -8.30 -1.65 -16.90
CA GLN A 271 -8.78 -0.27 -16.69
C GLN A 271 -10.02 0.14 -17.52
N LYS A 272 -10.77 -0.82 -18.03
CA LYS A 272 -11.98 -0.56 -18.85
C LYS A 272 -13.10 0.06 -18.01
N VAL A 273 -13.30 -0.48 -16.79
CA VAL A 273 -14.32 0.02 -15.86
C VAL A 273 -13.98 1.43 -15.38
N SER A 274 -12.70 1.69 -15.07
CA SER A 274 -12.25 3.04 -14.70
C SER A 274 -12.44 4.03 -15.85
N ALA A 275 -12.05 3.67 -17.07
CA ALA A 275 -12.26 4.50 -18.25
C ALA A 275 -13.74 4.79 -18.52
N GLN A 276 -14.62 3.81 -18.32
CA GLN A 276 -16.07 4.01 -18.42
C GLN A 276 -16.58 5.00 -17.37
N ILE A 277 -16.15 4.86 -16.12
CA ILE A 277 -16.51 5.78 -15.02
C ILE A 277 -16.05 7.20 -15.36
N HIS A 278 -14.81 7.38 -15.83
CA HIS A 278 -14.29 8.69 -16.22
C HIS A 278 -15.12 9.36 -17.31
N GLN A 279 -15.39 8.62 -18.37
CA GLN A 279 -16.19 9.12 -19.48
C GLN A 279 -17.57 9.54 -19.00
N ARG A 280 -18.27 8.65 -18.30
CA ARG A 280 -19.65 8.90 -17.87
C ARG A 280 -19.74 10.01 -16.81
N MET A 281 -18.79 10.04 -15.87
CA MET A 281 -18.72 11.11 -14.86
C MET A 281 -18.56 12.49 -15.52
N THR A 282 -17.72 12.57 -16.54
CA THR A 282 -17.49 13.80 -17.31
C THR A 282 -18.75 14.21 -18.09
N GLU A 283 -19.37 13.27 -18.82
CA GLU A 283 -20.57 13.51 -19.62
C GLU A 283 -21.76 13.96 -18.74
N ILE A 284 -22.00 13.27 -17.63
CA ILE A 284 -23.07 13.61 -16.68
C ILE A 284 -22.82 14.97 -16.04
N ALA A 285 -21.62 15.23 -15.54
CA ALA A 285 -21.28 16.50 -14.91
C ALA A 285 -21.51 17.68 -15.85
N GLN A 286 -21.01 17.58 -17.09
CA GLN A 286 -21.16 18.63 -18.10
C GLN A 286 -22.61 18.80 -18.58
N GLY A 287 -23.31 17.69 -18.81
CA GLY A 287 -24.71 17.70 -19.25
C GLY A 287 -25.64 18.34 -18.21
N VAL A 288 -25.51 17.95 -16.95
CA VAL A 288 -26.30 18.52 -15.85
C VAL A 288 -25.91 19.98 -15.62
N ALA A 289 -24.61 20.32 -15.57
CA ALA A 289 -24.18 21.72 -15.42
C ALA A 289 -24.80 22.62 -16.49
N THR A 290 -24.80 22.18 -17.75
CA THR A 290 -25.40 22.91 -18.88
C THR A 290 -26.90 23.15 -18.68
N ALA A 291 -27.65 22.16 -18.17
CA ALA A 291 -29.08 22.27 -17.88
C ALA A 291 -29.36 23.38 -16.84
N TYR A 292 -28.41 23.63 -15.95
CA TYR A 292 -28.45 24.69 -14.92
C TYR A 292 -27.72 25.98 -15.31
N ARG A 293 -27.31 26.12 -16.57
CA ARG A 293 -26.54 27.27 -17.10
C ARG A 293 -25.12 27.39 -16.50
N CYS A 294 -24.65 26.38 -15.81
CA CYS A 294 -23.31 26.25 -15.27
C CYS A 294 -22.36 25.57 -16.28
N THR A 295 -21.08 25.57 -15.97
CA THR A 295 -20.09 24.68 -16.58
C THR A 295 -19.50 23.77 -15.51
N ALA A 296 -18.98 22.59 -15.91
CA ALA A 296 -18.29 21.67 -15.02
C ALA A 296 -16.95 21.25 -15.59
N GLU A 297 -15.93 21.24 -14.75
CA GLU A 297 -14.63 20.65 -15.00
C GLU A 297 -14.49 19.39 -14.17
N VAL A 298 -13.99 18.31 -14.78
CA VAL A 298 -13.73 17.04 -14.10
C VAL A 298 -12.27 16.67 -14.31
N THR A 299 -11.57 16.41 -13.22
CA THR A 299 -10.17 15.98 -13.23
C THR A 299 -10.02 14.70 -12.42
N PHE A 300 -9.02 13.90 -12.79
CA PHE A 300 -8.68 12.65 -12.12
C PHE A 300 -7.21 12.69 -11.71
N SER A 301 -6.89 12.06 -10.56
CA SER A 301 -5.50 11.88 -10.11
C SER A 301 -4.77 10.82 -10.93
N ASP A 302 -3.50 10.62 -10.61
CA ASP A 302 -2.78 9.43 -11.07
C ASP A 302 -3.50 8.16 -10.57
N TYR A 303 -3.56 7.17 -11.46
CA TYR A 303 -4.19 5.88 -11.23
C TYR A 303 -3.21 4.93 -10.54
N CYS A 304 -3.61 4.35 -9.39
CA CYS A 304 -2.95 3.21 -8.80
C CYS A 304 -3.67 1.94 -9.26
N PRO A 305 -3.02 0.97 -9.94
CA PRO A 305 -3.69 -0.21 -10.47
C PRO A 305 -4.16 -1.16 -9.36
N CYS A 306 -5.01 -2.13 -9.72
CA CYS A 306 -5.35 -3.20 -8.80
C CYS A 306 -4.14 -4.15 -8.60
N MET A 307 -3.97 -4.67 -7.38
CA MET A 307 -2.92 -5.63 -7.07
C MET A 307 -3.24 -6.98 -7.69
N VAL A 308 -2.33 -7.49 -8.52
CA VAL A 308 -2.43 -8.80 -9.16
C VAL A 308 -1.40 -9.75 -8.56
N VAL A 309 -1.86 -10.76 -7.83
CA VAL A 309 -0.99 -11.80 -7.26
C VAL A 309 -0.84 -12.94 -8.25
N ASP A 310 0.42 -13.29 -8.55
CA ASP A 310 0.73 -14.45 -9.41
C ASP A 310 0.35 -15.76 -8.72
N LYS A 311 -0.48 -16.56 -9.38
CA LYS A 311 -1.04 -17.78 -8.77
C LYS A 311 0.02 -18.86 -8.48
N PRO A 312 0.96 -19.18 -9.38
CA PRO A 312 2.07 -20.10 -9.08
C PRO A 312 2.92 -19.62 -7.90
N LEU A 313 3.28 -18.35 -7.87
CA LEU A 313 4.08 -17.77 -6.79
C LEU A 313 3.33 -17.78 -5.44
N ALA A 314 2.01 -17.53 -5.44
CA ALA A 314 1.17 -17.64 -4.26
C ALA A 314 1.12 -19.08 -3.71
N GLN A 315 1.04 -20.08 -4.58
CA GLN A 315 1.09 -21.50 -4.19
C GLN A 315 2.44 -21.87 -3.57
N ASN A 316 3.54 -21.40 -4.17
CA ASN A 316 4.87 -21.55 -3.59
C ASN A 316 4.95 -20.87 -2.23
N ALA A 317 4.48 -19.64 -2.11
CA ALA A 317 4.47 -18.88 -0.86
C ALA A 317 3.69 -19.61 0.25
N LEU A 318 2.50 -20.12 -0.05
CA LEU A 318 1.71 -20.89 0.92
C LEU A 318 2.45 -22.16 1.38
N THR A 319 3.08 -22.86 0.46
CA THR A 319 3.90 -24.05 0.77
C THR A 319 5.06 -23.66 1.69
N TYR A 320 5.84 -22.64 1.33
CA TYR A 320 7.01 -22.21 2.09
C TYR A 320 6.63 -21.65 3.47
N MET A 321 5.56 -20.87 3.55
CA MET A 321 5.09 -20.39 4.85
C MET A 321 4.55 -21.50 5.73
N THR A 322 3.94 -22.55 5.14
CA THR A 322 3.50 -23.74 5.89
C THR A 322 4.70 -24.56 6.37
N GLU A 323 5.76 -24.69 5.56
CA GLU A 323 7.02 -25.34 5.99
C GLU A 323 7.66 -24.57 7.16
N LEU A 324 7.64 -23.23 7.11
CA LEU A 324 8.27 -22.38 8.11
C LEU A 324 7.46 -22.28 9.42
N LEU A 325 6.16 -22.02 9.34
CA LEU A 325 5.31 -21.62 10.46
C LEU A 325 4.26 -22.69 10.85
N GLY A 326 4.12 -23.75 10.07
CA GLY A 326 3.11 -24.79 10.31
C GLY A 326 1.71 -24.20 10.31
N LYS A 327 1.02 -24.28 11.46
CA LYS A 327 -0.33 -23.72 11.65
C LYS A 327 -0.37 -22.18 11.70
N GLY A 328 0.77 -21.52 11.74
CA GLY A 328 0.90 -20.06 11.65
C GLY A 328 0.76 -19.53 10.22
N ALA A 329 0.70 -20.40 9.20
CA ALA A 329 0.42 -20.02 7.82
C ALA A 329 -1.01 -20.40 7.42
N MET A 330 -1.70 -19.53 6.67
CA MET A 330 -3.07 -19.73 6.24
C MET A 330 -3.31 -19.22 4.82
N ASP A 331 -4.07 -19.98 4.03
CA ASP A 331 -4.65 -19.50 2.78
C ASP A 331 -5.75 -18.46 3.08
N MET A 332 -5.51 -17.22 2.67
CA MET A 332 -6.43 -16.09 2.89
C MET A 332 -7.78 -16.29 2.20
N THR A 333 -7.86 -17.12 1.16
CA THR A 333 -9.13 -17.41 0.47
C THR A 333 -10.16 -18.05 1.39
N SER A 334 -9.69 -18.76 2.43
CA SER A 334 -10.56 -19.35 3.46
C SER A 334 -11.31 -18.30 4.29
N LEU A 335 -10.77 -17.08 4.40
CA LEU A 335 -11.36 -15.95 5.13
C LEU A 335 -12.19 -15.04 4.22
N THR A 336 -11.70 -14.78 3.01
CA THR A 336 -12.30 -13.80 2.08
C THR A 336 -13.26 -14.41 1.08
N GLY A 337 -13.30 -15.76 0.98
CA GLY A 337 -13.99 -16.47 -0.10
C GLY A 337 -13.41 -16.16 -1.48
N GLY A 338 -12.14 -15.77 -1.53
CA GLY A 338 -11.43 -15.37 -2.75
C GLY A 338 -11.83 -13.99 -3.28
N LYS A 339 -12.55 -13.19 -2.49
CA LYS A 339 -12.91 -11.82 -2.88
C LYS A 339 -11.75 -10.86 -2.59
N PRO A 340 -11.46 -9.93 -3.52
CA PRO A 340 -10.47 -8.88 -3.29
C PRO A 340 -10.85 -7.95 -2.14
N GLY A 341 -9.84 -7.39 -1.47
CA GLY A 341 -10.02 -6.32 -0.51
C GLY A 341 -10.31 -4.97 -1.19
N GLY A 342 -11.00 -4.08 -0.47
CA GLY A 342 -11.26 -2.71 -0.94
C GLY A 342 -10.08 -1.74 -0.76
N GLY A 343 -9.00 -2.15 -0.07
CA GLY A 343 -7.76 -1.38 0.04
C GLY A 343 -7.01 -1.33 -1.29
N SER A 344 -6.04 -0.41 -1.38
CA SER A 344 -5.13 -0.27 -2.53
C SER A 344 -3.70 -0.18 -2.02
N GLU A 345 -2.74 -0.51 -2.87
CA GLU A 345 -1.33 -0.63 -2.55
C GLU A 345 -0.52 -0.33 -3.82
N ASP A 346 0.44 0.57 -3.76
CA ASP A 346 1.16 1.00 -4.97
C ASP A 346 2.20 -0.02 -5.49
N PHE A 347 2.55 -1.04 -4.68
CA PHE A 347 3.29 -2.20 -5.18
C PHE A 347 2.53 -2.97 -6.27
N ALA A 348 1.27 -2.64 -6.46
CA ALA A 348 0.48 -3.07 -7.61
C ALA A 348 1.17 -2.73 -8.94
N PHE A 349 1.87 -1.59 -9.07
CA PHE A 349 2.65 -1.28 -10.27
C PHE A 349 3.70 -2.36 -10.57
N VAL A 350 4.40 -2.86 -9.55
CA VAL A 350 5.37 -3.97 -9.70
C VAL A 350 4.66 -5.26 -10.08
N SER A 351 3.45 -5.50 -9.56
CA SER A 351 2.68 -6.71 -9.83
C SER A 351 2.20 -6.83 -11.28
N HIS A 352 2.16 -5.72 -12.02
CA HIS A 352 1.86 -5.72 -13.45
C HIS A 352 3.10 -5.93 -14.34
N GLU A 353 4.30 -5.85 -13.76
CA GLU A 353 5.57 -6.01 -14.50
C GLU A 353 6.22 -7.39 -14.29
N VAL A 354 6.12 -7.95 -13.07
CA VAL A 354 6.73 -9.24 -12.71
C VAL A 354 5.81 -10.07 -11.84
N PRO A 355 5.93 -11.42 -11.85
CA PRO A 355 5.23 -12.28 -10.90
C PRO A 355 5.40 -11.80 -9.47
N THR A 356 4.29 -11.46 -8.80
CA THR A 356 4.30 -10.82 -7.48
C THR A 356 3.38 -11.56 -6.51
N VAL A 357 3.77 -11.64 -5.23
CA VAL A 357 2.90 -12.06 -4.13
C VAL A 357 2.93 -11.04 -3.01
N SER A 358 1.73 -10.57 -2.59
CA SER A 358 1.54 -9.74 -1.41
C SER A 358 0.98 -10.61 -0.29
N MET A 359 1.74 -10.78 0.79
CA MET A 359 1.33 -11.55 1.97
C MET A 359 0.98 -10.60 3.12
N PHE A 360 0.28 -11.13 4.12
CA PHE A 360 -0.07 -10.34 5.30
C PHE A 360 0.42 -11.03 6.56
N LEU A 361 0.89 -10.23 7.53
CA LEU A 361 1.29 -10.68 8.86
C LEU A 361 0.35 -10.09 9.91
N SER A 362 -0.32 -10.93 10.69
CA SER A 362 -1.15 -10.47 11.81
C SER A 362 -0.26 -9.92 12.92
N ALA A 363 -0.41 -8.64 13.23
CA ALA A 363 0.35 -7.91 14.24
C ALA A 363 -0.54 -7.46 15.41
N GLY A 364 -1.35 -8.39 15.93
CA GLY A 364 -2.18 -8.21 17.09
C GLY A 364 -3.69 -8.19 16.80
N ASN A 365 -4.48 -8.76 17.70
CA ASN A 365 -5.93 -8.83 17.60
C ASN A 365 -6.65 -8.10 18.74
N ALA A 366 -7.95 -7.86 18.55
CA ALA A 366 -8.78 -7.14 19.51
C ALA A 366 -8.83 -7.79 20.90
N LYS A 367 -8.73 -9.13 21.01
CA LYS A 367 -8.73 -9.85 22.29
C LYS A 367 -7.43 -9.64 23.06
N GLU A 368 -6.35 -9.32 22.37
CA GLU A 368 -5.02 -9.01 22.90
C GLU A 368 -4.84 -7.50 23.16
N GLY A 369 -5.88 -6.70 22.95
CA GLY A 369 -5.87 -5.26 23.20
C GLY A 369 -5.52 -4.38 21.98
N TYR A 370 -5.40 -4.97 20.80
CA TYR A 370 -5.19 -4.26 19.52
C TYR A 370 -6.54 -4.02 18.84
N LEU A 371 -7.26 -2.99 19.31
CA LEU A 371 -8.68 -2.78 18.97
C LEU A 371 -8.89 -2.07 17.63
N TYR A 372 -7.90 -1.36 17.15
CA TYR A 372 -8.01 -0.48 15.99
C TYR A 372 -7.22 -1.02 14.79
N GLY A 373 -7.77 -0.86 13.60
CA GLY A 373 -7.08 -1.16 12.35
C GLY A 373 -6.19 -0.01 11.87
N GLN A 374 -5.51 -0.23 10.74
CA GLN A 374 -4.64 0.76 10.10
C GLN A 374 -5.36 2.09 9.85
N HIS A 375 -4.59 3.19 9.76
CA HIS A 375 -5.05 4.57 9.59
C HIS A 375 -5.88 5.14 10.74
N HIS A 376 -6.06 4.40 11.83
CA HIS A 376 -6.72 4.94 13.02
C HIS A 376 -5.68 5.58 13.96
N PRO A 377 -5.93 6.79 14.54
CA PRO A 377 -4.98 7.46 15.45
C PRO A 377 -4.51 6.62 16.65
N LYS A 378 -5.30 5.63 17.05
CA LYS A 378 -5.04 4.72 18.18
C LYS A 378 -4.60 3.33 17.75
N VAL A 379 -4.26 3.12 16.48
CA VAL A 379 -3.75 1.82 16.03
C VAL A 379 -2.44 1.50 16.75
N ARG A 380 -2.29 0.24 17.11
CA ARG A 380 -1.05 -0.32 17.66
C ARG A 380 -0.76 -1.63 16.97
N PHE A 381 0.51 -1.94 16.85
CA PHE A 381 0.99 -3.20 16.29
C PHE A 381 1.87 -3.92 17.29
N ASP A 382 1.68 -5.22 17.42
CA ASP A 382 2.52 -6.10 18.23
C ASP A 382 3.88 -6.29 17.54
N ASP A 383 4.91 -5.66 18.07
CA ASP A 383 6.25 -5.75 17.50
C ASP A 383 7.02 -7.04 17.90
N SER A 384 6.42 -7.89 18.71
CA SER A 384 6.98 -9.22 18.99
C SER A 384 6.95 -10.16 17.77
N VAL A 385 6.10 -9.86 16.75
CA VAL A 385 5.98 -10.65 15.52
C VAL A 385 6.98 -10.28 14.43
N LEU A 386 7.84 -9.29 14.66
CA LEU A 386 8.83 -8.83 13.68
C LEU A 386 9.79 -9.93 13.23
N TYR A 387 10.13 -10.83 14.14
CA TYR A 387 11.04 -11.93 13.83
C TYR A 387 10.39 -12.97 12.90
N GLU A 388 9.08 -13.26 13.05
CA GLU A 388 8.35 -14.12 12.11
C GLU A 388 8.34 -13.50 10.72
N GLY A 389 8.06 -12.19 10.59
CA GLY A 389 8.08 -11.48 9.32
C GLY A 389 9.45 -11.49 8.66
N SER A 390 10.53 -11.26 9.43
CA SER A 390 11.91 -11.32 8.93
C SER A 390 12.30 -12.73 8.48
N ALA A 391 11.91 -13.75 9.25
CA ALA A 391 12.12 -15.16 8.87
C ALA A 391 11.32 -15.53 7.62
N ALA A 392 10.07 -15.07 7.52
CA ALA A 392 9.19 -15.32 6.39
C ALA A 392 9.76 -14.73 5.08
N TYR A 393 10.21 -13.48 5.08
CA TYR A 393 10.92 -12.89 3.94
C TYR A 393 12.16 -13.69 3.55
N THR A 394 12.98 -14.03 4.52
CA THR A 394 14.23 -14.77 4.30
C THR A 394 13.96 -16.17 3.72
N TYR A 395 13.03 -16.90 4.34
CA TYR A 395 12.70 -18.27 3.91
C TYR A 395 12.06 -18.28 2.53
N MET A 396 11.14 -17.34 2.26
CA MET A 396 10.53 -17.15 0.94
C MET A 396 11.61 -16.98 -0.14
N ALA A 397 12.57 -16.07 0.08
CA ALA A 397 13.63 -15.82 -0.88
C ALA A 397 14.54 -17.05 -1.10
N LEU A 398 15.02 -17.68 -0.02
CA LEU A 398 15.94 -18.83 -0.12
C LEU A 398 15.27 -20.03 -0.76
N ARG A 399 14.02 -20.35 -0.40
CA ARG A 399 13.28 -21.48 -0.97
C ARG A 399 12.95 -21.25 -2.43
N TRP A 400 12.44 -20.07 -2.77
CA TRP A 400 12.12 -19.74 -4.15
C TRP A 400 13.35 -19.81 -5.06
N LEU A 401 14.48 -19.23 -4.62
CA LEU A 401 15.73 -19.29 -5.37
C LEU A 401 16.23 -20.75 -5.51
N ALA A 402 16.12 -21.58 -4.48
CA ALA A 402 16.52 -22.96 -4.56
C ALA A 402 15.69 -23.76 -5.57
N ASP A 403 14.38 -23.56 -5.60
CA ASP A 403 13.47 -24.29 -6.46
C ASP A 403 13.55 -23.84 -7.93
N HIS A 404 13.98 -22.58 -8.20
CA HIS A 404 14.04 -22.01 -9.54
C HIS A 404 15.47 -21.90 -10.14
N ASN A 405 16.50 -22.32 -9.38
CA ASN A 405 17.91 -22.38 -9.82
C ASN A 405 18.50 -23.79 -9.73
N ALA A 406 17.63 -24.80 -9.69
CA ALA A 406 18.04 -26.22 -9.68
C ALA A 406 18.58 -26.69 -11.03
#